data_73dd0d1a1d83db598a3d378354448045
#
_entry.id   73dd0d1a1d83db598a3d378354448045
#
_cell.length_a   1.000
_cell.length_b   1.000
_cell.length_c   1.000
_cell.angle_alpha   90.00
_cell.angle_beta   90.00
_cell.angle_gamma   90.00
#
_symmetry.space_group_name_H-M   'P 1'
#
loop_
_entity.id
_entity.type
_entity.pdbx_description
1 polymer ?
#
loop_
_entity_poly.entity_id
_entity_poly.type
_entity_poly.pdbx_seq_one_letter_code
_entity_poly.pdbx_strand_id
1 'polypeptide(L)'
;MTVRLLVYGLLRKGEPMHGLLAGAEFLGERRLQGYDLFDLGEYPAAVPGTGAVVAELYELPSPAVVDVLDRAEGVPTLYRRELVEGAWLYVYARPVGRAPRITSGDWLSPPRPPLVEP
;
A
#
# COMPACT_ATOMS: atom_id res chain seq x y z
N MET A 1 1.29 -18.62 -14.62
CA MET A 1 0.69 -17.28 -14.65
C MET A 1 1.29 -16.45 -13.55
N THR A 2 1.85 -15.30 -13.88
CA THR A 2 2.48 -14.43 -12.89
C THR A 2 1.43 -13.54 -12.23
N VAL A 3 1.61 -13.30 -10.94
CA VAL A 3 0.75 -12.40 -10.17
C VAL A 3 1.62 -11.25 -9.69
N ARG A 4 1.15 -10.03 -9.91
CA ARG A 4 1.87 -8.82 -9.50
C ARG A 4 1.09 -8.08 -8.43
N LEU A 5 1.83 -7.39 -7.58
CA LEU A 5 1.29 -6.68 -6.44
C LEU A 5 1.94 -5.32 -6.33
N LEU A 6 1.11 -4.31 -6.09
CA LEU A 6 1.55 -2.95 -5.77
C LEU A 6 1.38 -2.73 -4.27
N VAL A 7 2.44 -2.33 -3.60
CA VAL A 7 2.41 -2.09 -2.16
C VAL A 7 2.85 -0.66 -1.86
N TYR A 8 2.15 0.00 -0.94
CA TYR A 8 2.41 1.42 -0.66
C TYR A 8 2.61 1.72 0.83
N GLY A 9 2.51 0.73 1.68
CA GLY A 9 2.60 0.90 3.13
C GLY A 9 3.53 -0.10 3.79
N LEU A 10 2.98 -0.88 4.73
CA LEU A 10 3.79 -1.77 5.59
C LEU A 10 4.43 -2.95 4.85
N LEU A 11 4.00 -3.22 3.63
CA LEU A 11 4.60 -4.26 2.79
C LEU A 11 5.79 -3.75 1.99
N ARG A 12 6.05 -2.44 2.00
CA ARG A 12 7.19 -1.86 1.27
C ARG A 12 8.51 -2.31 1.88
N LYS A 13 9.56 -2.26 1.06
CA LYS A 13 10.90 -2.63 1.49
C LYS A 13 11.32 -1.82 2.72
N GLY A 14 11.81 -2.51 3.73
CA GLY A 14 12.20 -1.90 4.99
C GLY A 14 11.08 -1.75 6.01
N GLU A 15 9.85 -2.07 5.65
CA GLU A 15 8.70 -1.95 6.52
C GLU A 15 8.37 -3.26 7.23
N PRO A 16 7.63 -3.19 8.36
CA PRO A 16 7.43 -4.38 9.22
C PRO A 16 6.85 -5.61 8.57
N MET A 17 5.99 -5.44 7.56
CA MET A 17 5.33 -6.59 6.94
C MET A 17 5.99 -7.04 5.64
N HIS A 18 7.09 -6.41 5.25
CA HIS A 18 7.75 -6.74 3.99
C HIS A 18 8.16 -8.22 3.90
N GLY A 19 8.44 -8.85 5.02
CA GLY A 19 8.79 -10.28 5.06
C GLY A 19 7.74 -11.20 4.45
N LEU A 20 6.46 -10.77 4.40
CA LEU A 20 5.40 -11.54 3.75
C LEU A 20 5.63 -11.65 2.23
N LEU A 21 6.49 -10.82 1.66
CA LEU A 21 6.83 -10.84 0.24
C LEU A 21 8.12 -11.60 -0.03
N ALA A 22 8.57 -12.45 0.89
CA ALA A 22 9.79 -13.22 0.70
C ALA A 22 9.71 -14.02 -0.61
N GLY A 23 10.75 -13.93 -1.43
CA GLY A 23 10.78 -14.57 -2.73
C GLY A 23 10.15 -13.76 -3.86
N ALA A 24 9.53 -12.62 -3.56
CA ALA A 24 8.98 -11.75 -4.60
C ALA A 24 10.10 -10.96 -5.29
N GLU A 25 9.91 -10.70 -6.57
CA GLU A 25 10.85 -9.89 -7.34
C GLU A 25 10.41 -8.43 -7.36
N PHE A 26 11.30 -7.53 -6.97
CA PHE A 26 11.05 -6.10 -7.06
C PHE A 26 11.16 -5.64 -8.52
N LEU A 27 10.08 -5.05 -9.04
CA LEU A 27 10.03 -4.61 -10.43
C LEU A 27 10.12 -3.09 -10.57
N GLY A 28 10.25 -2.38 -9.48
CA GLY A 28 10.44 -0.93 -9.51
C GLY A 28 9.36 -0.16 -8.77
N GLU A 29 9.60 1.13 -8.64
CA GLU A 29 8.67 2.04 -8.01
C GLU A 29 7.66 2.54 -9.04
N ARG A 30 6.43 2.79 -8.59
CA ARG A 30 5.35 3.27 -9.44
C ARG A 30 4.63 4.40 -8.74
N ARG A 31 4.09 5.32 -9.52
CA ARG A 31 3.25 6.40 -9.03
C ARG A 31 1.85 6.19 -9.58
N LEU A 32 0.91 5.88 -8.69
CA LEU A 32 -0.45 5.51 -9.07
C LEU A 32 -1.35 6.74 -9.01
N GLN A 33 -1.89 7.15 -10.15
CA GLN A 33 -2.84 8.25 -10.24
C GLN A 33 -4.23 7.77 -9.83
N GLY A 34 -5.02 8.69 -9.29
CA GLY A 34 -6.41 8.40 -8.95
C GLY A 34 -6.61 7.87 -7.54
N TYR A 35 -5.63 8.01 -6.68
CA TYR A 35 -5.72 7.61 -5.28
C TYR A 35 -5.18 8.70 -4.37
N ASP A 36 -5.81 8.83 -3.21
CA ASP A 36 -5.30 9.65 -2.12
C ASP A 36 -4.82 8.76 -0.99
N LEU A 37 -3.78 9.18 -0.28
CA LEU A 37 -3.18 8.42 0.81
C LEU A 37 -3.46 9.11 2.13
N PHE A 38 -3.89 8.34 3.12
CA PHE A 38 -4.18 8.83 4.47
C PHE A 38 -3.38 8.07 5.50
N ASP A 39 -3.02 8.77 6.57
CA ASP A 39 -2.27 8.20 7.69
C ASP A 39 -3.24 7.78 8.79
N LEU A 40 -3.42 6.47 8.96
CA LEU A 40 -4.28 5.92 10.01
C LEU A 40 -3.53 5.70 11.32
N GLY A 41 -2.26 6.13 11.38
CA GLY A 41 -1.41 5.99 12.56
C GLY A 41 -0.41 4.85 12.38
N GLU A 42 -0.86 3.62 12.48
CA GLU A 42 0.01 2.46 12.37
C GLU A 42 0.24 2.02 10.93
N TYR A 43 -0.65 2.38 10.01
CA TYR A 43 -0.56 2.02 8.60
C TYR A 43 -1.33 3.03 7.75
N PRO A 44 -1.02 3.08 6.44
CA PRO A 44 -1.71 4.01 5.56
C PRO A 44 -2.93 3.40 4.90
N ALA A 45 -3.80 4.29 4.40
CA ALA A 45 -4.98 3.91 3.64
C ALA A 45 -4.95 4.63 2.29
N ALA A 46 -4.94 3.88 1.19
CA ALA A 46 -5.17 4.43 -0.13
C ALA A 46 -6.64 4.27 -0.48
N VAL A 47 -7.24 5.34 -0.93
CA VAL A 47 -8.64 5.37 -1.35
C VAL A 47 -8.76 6.09 -2.69
N PRO A 48 -9.79 5.81 -3.49
CA PRO A 48 -9.99 6.55 -4.73
C PRO A 48 -10.06 8.05 -4.47
N GLY A 49 -9.38 8.81 -5.32
CA GLY A 49 -9.29 10.26 -5.16
C GLY A 49 -8.66 10.90 -6.37
N THR A 50 -8.13 12.11 -6.19
CA THR A 50 -7.56 12.89 -7.29
C THR A 50 -6.04 12.99 -7.24
N GLY A 51 -5.43 12.43 -6.21
CA GLY A 51 -3.99 12.49 -6.02
C GLY A 51 -3.24 11.35 -6.67
N ALA A 52 -2.03 11.12 -6.16
CA ALA A 52 -1.19 10.02 -6.59
C ALA A 52 -0.53 9.37 -5.38
N VAL A 53 -0.29 8.07 -5.47
CA VAL A 53 0.30 7.28 -4.39
C VAL A 53 1.56 6.59 -4.93
N VAL A 54 2.65 6.70 -4.17
CA VAL A 54 3.90 6.01 -4.49
C VAL A 54 3.81 4.58 -4.00
N ALA A 55 4.06 3.65 -4.90
CA ALA A 55 4.00 2.22 -4.61
C ALA A 55 5.22 1.50 -5.16
N GLU A 56 5.44 0.30 -4.66
CA GLU A 56 6.47 -0.61 -5.18
C GLU A 56 5.78 -1.78 -5.85
N LEU A 57 6.25 -2.13 -7.04
CA LEU A 57 5.69 -3.23 -7.81
C LEU A 57 6.52 -4.49 -7.61
N TYR A 58 5.85 -5.58 -7.28
CA TYR A 58 6.48 -6.88 -7.07
C TYR A 58 5.80 -7.94 -7.91
N GLU A 59 6.61 -8.90 -8.38
CA GLU A 59 6.09 -10.13 -8.96
C GLU A 59 6.15 -11.20 -7.87
N LEU A 60 5.01 -11.81 -7.56
CA LEU A 60 4.92 -12.77 -6.47
C LEU A 60 5.40 -14.15 -6.93
N PRO A 61 6.03 -14.92 -6.03
CA PRO A 61 6.54 -16.26 -6.39
C PRO A 61 5.43 -17.26 -6.67
N SER A 62 4.22 -17.01 -6.14
CA SER A 62 3.09 -17.90 -6.30
C SER A 62 1.79 -17.14 -6.07
N PRO A 63 0.71 -17.48 -6.79
CA PRO A 63 -0.61 -16.92 -6.49
C PRO A 63 -1.08 -17.19 -5.06
N ALA A 64 -0.59 -18.24 -4.42
CA ALA A 64 -0.97 -18.59 -3.05
C ALA A 64 -0.56 -17.51 -2.04
N VAL A 65 0.44 -16.69 -2.37
CA VAL A 65 0.85 -15.58 -1.49
C VAL A 65 -0.29 -14.58 -1.32
N VAL A 66 -1.13 -14.40 -2.33
CA VAL A 66 -2.27 -13.49 -2.27
C VAL A 66 -3.23 -13.88 -1.14
N ASP A 67 -3.45 -15.18 -0.93
CA ASP A 67 -4.34 -15.64 0.14
C ASP A 67 -3.80 -15.28 1.51
N VAL A 68 -2.48 -15.35 1.69
CA VAL A 68 -1.82 -14.94 2.93
C VAL A 68 -1.96 -13.44 3.14
N LEU A 69 -1.74 -12.67 2.08
CA LEU A 69 -1.83 -11.22 2.13
C LEU A 69 -3.28 -10.76 2.40
N ASP A 70 -4.26 -11.42 1.80
CA ASP A 70 -5.66 -11.09 2.03
C ASP A 70 -6.02 -11.23 3.52
N ARG A 71 -5.52 -12.26 4.16
CA ARG A 71 -5.76 -12.43 5.60
C ARG A 71 -5.05 -11.37 6.42
N ALA A 72 -3.81 -11.06 6.06
CA ALA A 72 -3.04 -10.03 6.77
C ALA A 72 -3.66 -8.65 6.61
N GLU A 73 -4.27 -8.38 5.45
CA GLU A 73 -4.89 -7.08 5.17
C GLU A 73 -6.36 -7.01 5.58
N GLY A 74 -6.91 -8.08 6.12
CA GLY A 74 -8.30 -8.10 6.58
C GLY A 74 -9.31 -7.95 5.45
N VAL A 75 -9.04 -8.58 4.31
CA VAL A 75 -9.94 -8.55 3.15
C VAL A 75 -11.18 -9.40 3.45
N PRO A 76 -12.37 -8.96 3.12
CA PRO A 76 -12.75 -7.70 2.44
C PRO A 76 -13.15 -6.58 3.39
N THR A 77 -13.03 -6.77 4.70
CA THR A 77 -13.58 -5.85 5.70
C THR A 77 -12.73 -4.59 5.84
N LEU A 78 -11.42 -4.74 5.99
CA LEU A 78 -10.52 -3.61 6.23
C LEU A 78 -9.97 -3.06 4.91
N TYR A 79 -9.48 -3.95 4.06
CA TYR A 79 -9.03 -3.62 2.71
C TYR A 79 -9.74 -4.49 1.70
N ARG A 80 -9.78 -4.06 0.44
CA ARG A 80 -10.21 -4.87 -0.68
C ARG A 80 -9.14 -4.84 -1.76
N ARG A 81 -9.06 -5.88 -2.56
CA ARG A 81 -8.12 -5.90 -3.69
C ARG A 81 -8.77 -5.30 -4.92
N GLU A 82 -8.03 -4.42 -5.58
CA GLU A 82 -8.40 -3.89 -6.90
C GLU A 82 -7.28 -4.20 -7.88
N LEU A 83 -7.65 -4.47 -9.11
CA LEU A 83 -6.69 -4.69 -10.17
C LEU A 83 -6.37 -3.35 -10.82
N VAL A 84 -5.10 -2.96 -10.78
CA VAL A 84 -4.62 -1.69 -11.30
C VAL A 84 -3.43 -1.97 -12.22
N GLU A 85 -3.59 -1.69 -13.50
CA GLU A 85 -2.53 -1.90 -14.49
C GLU A 85 -1.93 -3.31 -14.44
N GLY A 86 -2.78 -4.31 -14.24
CA GLY A 86 -2.35 -5.69 -14.20
C GLY A 86 -1.79 -6.19 -12.88
N ALA A 87 -1.83 -5.38 -11.85
CA ALA A 87 -1.34 -5.73 -10.51
C ALA A 87 -2.41 -5.53 -9.46
N TRP A 88 -2.36 -6.33 -8.40
CA TRP A 88 -3.27 -6.15 -7.27
C TRP A 88 -2.82 -4.98 -6.40
N LEU A 89 -3.80 -4.21 -5.93
CA LEU A 89 -3.61 -3.12 -4.99
C LEU A 89 -4.61 -3.28 -3.85
N TYR A 90 -4.14 -3.16 -2.60
CA TYR A 90 -5.05 -3.19 -1.45
C TYR A 90 -5.56 -1.78 -1.19
N VAL A 91 -6.85 -1.59 -1.42
CA VAL A 91 -7.53 -0.30 -1.25
C VAL A 91 -8.31 -0.36 0.06
N TYR A 92 -8.21 0.70 0.85
CA TYR A 92 -8.89 0.75 2.13
C TYR A 92 -10.40 0.72 1.91
N ALA A 93 -11.10 -0.14 2.66
CA ALA A 93 -12.50 -0.44 2.43
C ALA A 93 -13.45 0.28 3.40
N ARG A 94 -12.92 1.16 4.25
CA ARG A 94 -13.68 1.84 5.28
C ARG A 94 -13.49 3.36 5.15
N PRO A 95 -14.37 4.17 5.77
CA PRO A 95 -14.15 5.61 5.80
C PRO A 95 -12.84 5.94 6.52
N VAL A 96 -12.11 6.92 5.99
CA VAL A 96 -10.85 7.35 6.62
C VAL A 96 -11.09 8.32 7.78
N GLY A 97 -12.32 8.81 7.93
CA GLY A 97 -12.65 9.70 9.03
C GLY A 97 -11.83 10.98 8.99
N ARG A 98 -11.18 11.29 10.12
CA ARG A 98 -10.35 12.49 10.25
C ARG A 98 -8.86 12.19 10.09
N ALA A 99 -8.52 11.05 9.52
CA ALA A 99 -7.12 10.72 9.30
C ALA A 99 -6.45 11.78 8.43
N PRO A 100 -5.24 12.22 8.78
CA PRO A 100 -4.54 13.22 7.97
C PRO A 100 -4.17 12.66 6.60
N ARG A 101 -4.31 13.51 5.59
CA ARG A 101 -3.89 13.16 4.24
C ARG A 101 -2.38 13.26 4.13
N ILE A 102 -1.77 12.28 3.48
CA ILE A 102 -0.35 12.32 3.16
C ILE A 102 -0.23 12.95 1.77
N THR A 103 0.03 14.25 1.75
CA THR A 103 -0.03 15.02 0.50
C THR A 103 1.03 14.64 -0.51
N SER A 104 2.17 14.12 -0.06
CA SER A 104 3.20 13.60 -0.97
C SER A 104 2.77 12.31 -1.66
N GLY A 105 1.79 11.60 -1.12
CA GLY A 105 1.40 10.29 -1.61
C GLY A 105 2.40 9.19 -1.29
N ASP A 106 3.41 9.47 -0.48
CA ASP A 106 4.49 8.54 -0.18
C ASP A 106 4.56 8.29 1.33
N TRP A 107 4.20 7.06 1.74
CA TRP A 107 4.21 6.66 3.14
C TRP A 107 5.60 6.81 3.79
N LEU A 108 6.66 6.58 3.02
CA LEU A 108 8.04 6.61 3.52
C LEU A 108 8.69 7.97 3.41
N SER A 109 8.12 8.88 2.63
CA SER A 109 8.63 10.23 2.53
C SER A 109 7.80 11.11 3.44
N PRO A 110 8.28 11.48 4.60
CA PRO A 110 7.44 12.15 5.58
C PRO A 110 6.99 13.51 5.08
N PRO A 111 5.74 13.65 4.68
CA PRO A 111 5.13 14.97 4.56
C PRO A 111 4.73 15.46 5.94
N ARG A 112 4.78 14.58 6.92
CA ARG A 112 4.54 15.00 8.30
C ARG A 112 5.66 15.94 8.69
N PRO A 113 5.32 17.04 9.33
CA PRO A 113 6.37 17.83 9.92
C PRO A 113 7.19 16.91 10.82
N PRO A 114 8.51 17.05 10.79
CA PRO A 114 9.32 16.30 11.74
C PRO A 114 8.80 16.60 13.12
N LEU A 115 8.88 15.62 14.00
CA LEU A 115 8.59 15.86 15.38
C LEU A 115 9.40 17.05 15.81
N VAL A 116 8.69 18.09 16.22
CA VAL A 116 9.38 19.29 16.67
C VAL A 116 10.12 18.94 17.92
N GLU A 117 11.41 18.99 17.83
CA GLU A 117 12.22 18.85 19.02
C GLU A 117 12.13 20.13 19.81
N PRO A 118 11.73 20.03 21.05
CA PRO A 118 11.72 21.20 21.90
C PRO A 118 13.10 21.76 22.05
#